data_92e81fa78231d001d59da81785f5a3d1
#
_entry.id   92e81fa78231d001d59da81785f5a3d1
#
_cell.length_a   1.000
_cell.length_b   1.000
_cell.length_c   1.000
_cell.angle_alpha   90.00
_cell.angle_beta   90.00
_cell.angle_gamma   90.00
#
_symmetry.space_group_name_H-M   'P 1'
#
loop_
_entity.id
_entity.type
_entity.pdbx_description
1 polymer ?
#
loop_
_entity_poly.entity_id
_entity_poly.type
_entity_poly.pdbx_seq_one_letter_code
_entity_poly.pdbx_strand_id
1 'polypeptide(L)'
;ADAGTPAGASTASGAPQWQPWAPGKVEQLLAAGQPVFVDFTAAWCVTCQYNKKTTLAHADVLADLKAKKVQLLRADWTRRDPAITAELARLGRSGVPVYVLHQPGKPPVVLSELLSVDEVRAALAKL
;
A
#
# COMPACT_ATOMS: atom_id res chain seq x y z
N ALA A 1 6.13 -14.77 -16.96
CA ALA A 1 6.21 -14.68 -16.83
C ALA A 1 5.97 -14.79 -16.71
N ASP A 2 5.95 -14.66 -16.68
CA ASP A 2 5.81 -14.64 -16.54
C ASP A 2 5.43 -14.69 -16.57
N ALA A 3 5.30 -14.75 -16.58
CA ALA A 3 4.93 -14.66 -16.61
C ALA A 3 4.42 -14.69 -16.71
N GLY A 4 4.30 -14.81 -16.73
CA GLY A 4 3.88 -14.47 -16.85
C GLY A 4 3.19 -14.36 -16.89
N THR A 5 3.02 -14.28 -16.91
CA THR A 5 2.53 -13.95 -16.96
C THR A 5 1.92 -13.86 -17.11
N PRO A 6 1.68 -14.01 -17.01
CA PRO A 6 1.12 -13.62 -17.20
C PRO A 6 0.62 -13.28 -17.08
N ALA A 7 0.53 -13.12 -16.78
CA ALA A 7 0.26 -12.49 -16.63
C ALA A 7 -0.11 -12.01 -16.75
N GLY A 8 0.51 -12.19 -16.37
CA GLY A 8 0.47 -10.78 -16.55
C GLY A 8 -0.79 -10.35 -17.14
N ALA A 9 -1.44 -11.22 -17.55
CA ALA A 9 -2.70 -10.93 -18.19
C ALA A 9 -3.57 -10.04 -17.35
N SER A 10 -3.55 -10.19 -16.04
CA SER A 10 -4.38 -9.36 -15.17
C SER A 10 -4.09 -7.88 -15.34
N THR A 11 -2.91 -7.54 -15.79
CA THR A 11 -2.57 -6.14 -15.98
C THR A 11 -3.42 -5.51 -17.07
N ALA A 12 -3.96 -6.30 -17.96
CA ALA A 12 -4.79 -5.77 -19.02
C ALA A 12 -6.03 -5.07 -18.49
N SER A 13 -6.53 -5.46 -17.33
CA SER A 13 -7.70 -4.83 -16.74
C SER A 13 -7.42 -3.47 -16.13
N GLY A 14 -6.16 -3.13 -15.91
CA GLY A 14 -5.81 -1.92 -15.20
C GLY A 14 -6.04 -1.98 -13.71
N ALA A 15 -6.43 -3.12 -13.18
CA ALA A 15 -6.62 -3.27 -11.75
C ALA A 15 -5.29 -3.16 -11.01
N PRO A 16 -5.28 -2.60 -9.79
CA PRO A 16 -4.06 -2.50 -9.03
C PRO A 16 -3.50 -3.87 -8.65
N GLN A 17 -2.18 -3.98 -8.64
CA GLN A 17 -1.47 -5.23 -8.36
C GLN A 17 -0.95 -5.19 -6.93
N TRP A 18 -1.76 -5.60 -5.98
CA TRP A 18 -1.35 -5.68 -4.57
C TRP A 18 -0.56 -6.95 -4.34
N GLN A 19 0.60 -6.81 -3.71
CA GLN A 19 1.44 -7.94 -3.33
C GLN A 19 1.46 -8.06 -1.81
N PRO A 20 1.66 -9.27 -1.27
CA PRO A 20 1.79 -9.42 0.19
C PRO A 20 3.02 -8.69 0.71
N TRP A 21 2.82 -7.93 1.79
CA TRP A 21 3.95 -7.38 2.53
C TRP A 21 4.71 -8.50 3.23
N ALA A 22 6.03 -8.36 3.30
CA ALA A 22 6.88 -9.27 4.04
C ALA A 22 8.05 -8.48 4.61
N PRO A 23 8.69 -8.96 5.70
CA PRO A 23 9.87 -8.29 6.24
C PRO A 23 10.93 -8.10 5.15
N GLY A 24 11.48 -6.89 5.06
CA GLY A 24 12.52 -6.58 4.09
C GLY A 24 12.02 -6.20 2.70
N LYS A 25 10.72 -6.41 2.41
CA LYS A 25 10.20 -6.16 1.08
C LYS A 25 10.22 -4.67 0.72
N VAL A 26 9.82 -3.81 1.66
CA VAL A 26 9.84 -2.37 1.43
C VAL A 26 11.25 -1.90 1.14
N GLU A 27 12.20 -2.31 1.97
CA GLU A 27 13.60 -1.91 1.81
C GLU A 27 14.16 -2.37 0.47
N GLN A 28 13.80 -3.57 0.04
CA GLN A 28 14.23 -4.12 -1.23
C GLN A 28 13.72 -3.26 -2.39
N LEU A 29 12.45 -2.89 -2.36
CA LEU A 29 11.86 -2.07 -3.42
C LEU A 29 12.43 -0.65 -3.42
N LEU A 30 12.65 -0.07 -2.24
CA LEU A 30 13.26 1.25 -2.14
C LEU A 30 14.69 1.24 -2.68
N ALA A 31 15.44 0.17 -2.41
CA ALA A 31 16.79 0.04 -2.94
C ALA A 31 16.79 -0.04 -4.47
N ALA A 32 15.70 -0.52 -5.05
CA ALA A 32 15.53 -0.54 -6.51
C ALA A 32 15.01 0.80 -7.05
N GLY A 33 14.88 1.81 -6.21
CA GLY A 33 14.44 3.14 -6.63
C GLY A 33 12.93 3.30 -6.77
N GLN A 34 12.15 2.39 -6.20
CA GLN A 34 10.70 2.38 -6.38
C GLN A 34 9.99 2.90 -5.13
N PRO A 35 9.01 3.82 -5.28
CA PRO A 35 8.16 4.19 -4.16
C PRO A 35 7.21 3.05 -3.81
N VAL A 36 6.82 2.98 -2.54
CA VAL A 36 6.01 1.87 -2.03
C VAL A 36 4.87 2.40 -1.18
N PHE A 37 3.67 1.90 -1.42
CA PHE A 37 2.50 2.19 -0.59
C PHE A 37 2.11 0.90 0.14
N VAL A 38 2.05 0.95 1.47
CA VAL A 38 1.70 -0.21 2.27
C VAL A 38 0.34 0.00 2.92
N ASP A 39 -0.55 -0.95 2.71
CA ASP A 39 -1.90 -1.00 3.30
C ASP A 39 -1.90 -2.06 4.39
N PHE A 40 -1.89 -1.62 5.66
CA PHE A 40 -2.05 -2.53 6.80
C PHE A 40 -3.54 -2.67 7.06
N THR A 41 -4.06 -3.88 6.89
CA THR A 41 -5.49 -4.14 6.85
C THR A 41 -5.85 -5.42 7.60
N ALA A 42 -7.14 -5.65 7.78
CA ALA A 42 -7.66 -6.90 8.31
C ALA A 42 -9.08 -7.10 7.79
N ALA A 43 -9.49 -8.36 7.62
CA ALA A 43 -10.82 -8.66 7.11
C ALA A 43 -11.93 -8.16 8.04
N TRP A 44 -11.67 -8.16 9.36
CA TRP A 44 -12.63 -7.72 10.37
C TRP A 44 -12.63 -6.21 10.60
N CYS A 45 -11.80 -5.46 9.90
CA CYS A 45 -11.66 -4.01 10.08
C CYS A 45 -12.62 -3.27 9.15
N VAL A 46 -13.69 -2.70 9.70
CA VAL A 46 -14.71 -2.01 8.92
C VAL A 46 -14.13 -0.81 8.18
N THR A 47 -13.33 0.01 8.86
CA THR A 47 -12.72 1.19 8.24
C THR A 47 -11.79 0.77 7.09
N CYS A 48 -11.04 -0.33 7.26
CA CYS A 48 -10.19 -0.84 6.20
C CYS A 48 -11.00 -1.18 4.95
N GLN A 49 -12.14 -1.85 5.13
CA GLN A 49 -13.00 -2.25 4.01
C GLN A 49 -13.62 -1.02 3.34
N TYR A 50 -14.03 -0.04 4.13
CA TYR A 50 -14.56 1.20 3.59
C TYR A 50 -13.51 1.92 2.72
N ASN A 51 -12.28 2.05 3.22
CA ASN A 51 -11.21 2.71 2.47
C ASN A 51 -10.89 1.97 1.17
N LYS A 52 -10.95 0.64 1.17
CA LYS A 52 -10.71 -0.15 -0.04
C LYS A 52 -11.75 0.12 -1.11
N LYS A 53 -13.00 0.30 -0.70
CA LYS A 53 -14.11 0.50 -1.64
C LYS A 53 -14.22 1.94 -2.12
N THR A 54 -13.66 2.88 -1.38
CA THR A 54 -13.75 4.30 -1.70
C THR A 54 -12.43 4.84 -2.21
N THR A 55 -11.57 5.33 -1.32
CA THR A 55 -10.34 6.01 -1.71
C THR A 55 -9.41 5.12 -2.54
N LEU A 56 -9.22 3.88 -2.13
CA LEU A 56 -8.30 2.97 -2.82
C LEU A 56 -8.88 2.38 -4.11
N ALA A 57 -10.15 2.62 -4.37
CA ALA A 57 -10.80 2.24 -5.62
C ALA A 57 -11.10 3.45 -6.50
N HIS A 58 -10.77 4.65 -6.06
CA HIS A 58 -11.07 5.87 -6.80
C HIS A 58 -10.17 5.97 -8.03
N ALA A 59 -10.78 6.27 -9.18
CA ALA A 59 -10.07 6.27 -10.46
C ALA A 59 -8.85 7.19 -10.46
N ASP A 60 -8.96 8.37 -9.87
CA ASP A 60 -7.86 9.32 -9.85
C ASP A 60 -6.70 8.84 -8.98
N VAL A 61 -7.01 8.20 -7.85
CA VAL A 61 -5.99 7.64 -6.98
C VAL A 61 -5.25 6.51 -7.70
N LEU A 62 -6.00 5.62 -8.34
CA LEU A 62 -5.40 4.51 -9.09
C LEU A 62 -4.54 5.01 -10.24
N ALA A 63 -4.98 6.07 -10.93
CA ALA A 63 -4.21 6.66 -12.00
C ALA A 63 -2.91 7.27 -11.48
N ASP A 64 -2.95 7.97 -10.34
CA ASP A 64 -1.76 8.57 -9.75
C ASP A 64 -0.77 7.49 -9.31
N LEU A 65 -1.25 6.42 -8.68
CA LEU A 65 -0.40 5.31 -8.26
C LEU A 65 0.31 4.69 -9.46
N LYS A 66 -0.41 4.50 -10.55
CA LYS A 66 0.15 3.93 -11.76
C LYS A 66 1.16 4.89 -12.41
N ALA A 67 0.81 6.16 -12.50
CA ALA A 67 1.67 7.17 -13.13
C ALA A 67 2.99 7.32 -12.39
N LYS A 68 2.97 7.22 -11.06
CA LYS A 68 4.17 7.31 -10.23
C LYS A 68 4.87 5.97 -10.05
N LYS A 69 4.36 4.91 -10.64
CA LYS A 69 4.93 3.56 -10.56
C LYS A 69 5.10 3.09 -9.11
N VAL A 70 4.10 3.37 -8.28
CA VAL A 70 4.12 3.00 -6.88
C VAL A 70 3.89 1.51 -6.73
N GLN A 71 4.75 0.84 -5.98
CA GLN A 71 4.56 -0.57 -5.64
C GLN A 71 3.56 -0.70 -4.51
N LEU A 72 2.60 -1.61 -4.65
CA LEU A 72 1.49 -1.72 -3.71
C LEU A 72 1.66 -2.99 -2.89
N LEU A 73 1.83 -2.83 -1.59
CA LEU A 73 1.97 -3.95 -0.66
C LEU A 73 0.81 -3.94 0.33
N ARG A 74 0.29 -5.12 0.62
CA ARG A 74 -0.80 -5.28 1.58
C ARG A 74 -0.33 -6.16 2.72
N ALA A 75 -0.41 -5.63 3.93
CA ALA A 75 -0.07 -6.34 5.15
C ALA A 75 -1.37 -6.77 5.81
N ASP A 76 -1.74 -8.03 5.64
CA ASP A 76 -3.01 -8.57 6.13
C ASP A 76 -2.83 -9.05 7.56
N TRP A 77 -3.38 -8.29 8.49
CA TRP A 77 -3.28 -8.53 9.93
C TRP A 77 -4.50 -9.26 10.48
N THR A 78 -5.29 -9.88 9.62
CA THR A 78 -6.50 -10.60 10.06
C THR A 78 -6.21 -11.60 11.16
N ARG A 79 -5.07 -12.29 11.08
CA ARG A 79 -4.64 -13.27 12.08
C ARG A 79 -3.57 -12.74 13.02
N ARG A 80 -3.38 -11.43 13.04
CA ARG A 80 -2.42 -10.75 13.92
C ARG A 80 -1.01 -11.32 13.79
N ASP A 81 -0.58 -11.50 12.55
CA ASP A 81 0.76 -11.99 12.21
C ASP A 81 1.82 -11.24 13.02
N PRO A 82 2.74 -11.96 13.71
CA PRO A 82 3.73 -11.30 14.56
C PRO A 82 4.66 -10.33 13.82
N ALA A 83 5.04 -10.64 12.59
CA ALA A 83 5.92 -9.75 11.83
C ALA A 83 5.21 -8.44 11.51
N ILE A 84 3.93 -8.51 11.18
CA ILE A 84 3.13 -7.31 10.90
C ILE A 84 2.90 -6.54 12.20
N THR A 85 2.64 -7.25 13.32
CA THR A 85 2.49 -6.60 14.62
C THR A 85 3.75 -5.80 14.97
N ALA A 86 4.93 -6.37 14.74
CA ALA A 86 6.18 -5.70 15.01
C ALA A 86 6.37 -4.46 14.14
N GLU A 87 5.97 -4.55 12.87
CA GLU A 87 6.08 -3.41 11.97
C GLU A 87 5.13 -2.29 12.37
N LEU A 88 3.89 -2.62 12.76
CA LEU A 88 2.96 -1.63 13.27
C LEU A 88 3.54 -0.93 14.50
N ALA A 89 4.14 -1.69 15.42
CA ALA A 89 4.75 -1.13 16.63
C ALA A 89 5.89 -0.16 16.27
N ARG A 90 6.70 -0.48 15.27
CA ARG A 90 7.77 0.41 14.81
C ARG A 90 7.19 1.74 14.30
N LEU A 91 6.00 1.71 13.74
CA LEU A 91 5.32 2.91 13.27
C LEU A 91 4.56 3.63 14.38
N GLY A 92 4.67 3.15 15.61
CA GLY A 92 3.95 3.74 16.74
C GLY A 92 2.48 3.40 16.76
N ARG A 93 2.09 2.28 16.16
CA ARG A 93 0.69 1.90 16.05
C ARG A 93 0.47 0.53 16.65
N SER A 94 -0.77 0.29 17.10
CA SER A 94 -1.15 -0.98 17.73
C SER A 94 -2.33 -1.66 17.03
N GLY A 95 -2.75 -1.16 15.89
CA GLY A 95 -3.89 -1.72 15.17
C GLY A 95 -3.98 -1.18 13.76
N VAL A 96 -5.04 -1.58 13.06
CA VAL A 96 -5.30 -1.20 11.67
C VAL A 96 -6.57 -0.36 11.58
N PRO A 97 -6.77 0.44 10.53
CA PRO A 97 -5.90 0.56 9.36
C PRO A 97 -4.68 1.43 9.61
N VAL A 98 -3.62 1.18 8.86
CA VAL A 98 -2.45 2.05 8.79
C VAL A 98 -2.01 2.09 7.33
N TYR A 99 -1.72 3.29 6.82
CA TYR A 99 -1.30 3.48 5.44
C TYR A 99 0.00 4.25 5.43
N VAL A 100 1.00 3.71 4.74
CA VAL A 100 2.34 4.30 4.73
C VAL A 100 2.81 4.44 3.29
N LEU A 101 3.25 5.64 2.95
CA LEU A 101 3.88 5.89 1.65
C LEU A 101 5.38 6.06 1.88
N HIS A 102 6.15 5.17 1.26
CA HIS A 102 7.60 5.17 1.31
C HIS A 102 8.18 5.70 0.01
N GLN A 103 9.26 6.44 0.12
CA GLN A 103 9.93 7.02 -1.02
C GLN A 103 11.44 6.86 -0.82
N PRO A 104 12.21 6.46 -1.86
CA PRO A 104 13.66 6.30 -1.69
C PRO A 104 14.31 7.57 -1.15
N GLY A 105 15.13 7.42 -0.11
CA GLY A 105 15.88 8.52 0.47
C GLY A 105 15.10 9.47 1.33
N LYS A 106 13.82 9.17 1.62
CA LYS A 106 12.99 10.05 2.43
C LYS A 106 12.29 9.29 3.55
N PRO A 107 11.92 9.99 4.65
CA PRO A 107 11.18 9.33 5.73
C PRO A 107 9.81 8.84 5.25
N PRO A 108 9.29 7.76 5.84
CA PRO A 108 7.95 7.29 5.50
C PRO A 108 6.89 8.33 5.93
N VAL A 109 5.83 8.41 5.13
CA VAL A 109 4.68 9.27 5.42
C VAL A 109 3.52 8.38 5.83
N VAL A 110 3.04 8.54 7.07
CA VAL A 110 1.88 7.81 7.58
C VAL A 110 0.64 8.66 7.33
N LEU A 111 -0.32 8.09 6.60
CA LEU A 111 -1.53 8.80 6.23
C LEU A 111 -2.63 8.59 7.28
N SER A 112 -3.75 9.30 7.12
CA SER A 112 -4.86 9.22 8.05
C SER A 112 -5.54 7.85 8.01
N GLU A 113 -6.11 7.43 9.15
CA GLU A 113 -6.82 6.15 9.23
C GLU A 113 -8.05 6.14 8.33
N LEU A 114 -8.78 7.25 8.28
CA LEU A 114 -9.86 7.39 7.32
C LEU A 114 -9.30 8.15 6.12
N LEU A 115 -8.98 7.41 5.06
CA LEU A 115 -8.35 7.99 3.90
C LEU A 115 -9.30 8.88 3.12
N SER A 116 -8.76 9.99 2.60
CA SER A 116 -9.48 10.79 1.62
C SER A 116 -8.71 10.77 0.31
N VAL A 117 -9.44 10.98 -0.78
CA VAL A 117 -8.85 11.05 -2.12
C VAL A 117 -7.84 12.20 -2.16
N ASP A 118 -8.21 13.35 -1.61
CA ASP A 118 -7.34 14.53 -1.64
C ASP A 118 -6.04 14.30 -0.90
N GLU A 119 -6.11 13.67 0.27
CA GLU A 119 -4.91 13.38 1.06
C GLU A 119 -3.95 12.48 0.32
N VAL A 120 -4.48 11.39 -0.25
CA VAL A 120 -3.64 10.43 -0.95
C VAL A 120 -3.03 11.08 -2.20
N ARG A 121 -3.83 11.81 -2.97
CA ARG A 121 -3.33 12.46 -4.18
C ARG A 121 -2.27 13.51 -3.85
N ALA A 122 -2.46 14.26 -2.77
CA ALA A 122 -1.47 15.26 -2.34
C ALA A 122 -0.14 14.59 -1.97
N ALA A 123 -0.20 13.47 -1.27
CA ALA A 123 1.01 12.74 -0.91
C ALA A 123 1.72 12.19 -2.15
N LEU A 124 0.96 11.62 -3.09
CA LEU A 124 1.52 11.07 -4.33
C LEU A 124 2.13 12.16 -5.21
N ALA A 125 1.56 13.37 -5.19
CA ALA A 125 2.08 14.45 -5.99
C ALA A 125 3.49 14.89 -5.56
N LYS A 126 3.90 14.55 -4.35
CA LYS A 126 5.22 14.91 -3.84
C LYS A 126 6.30 13.87 -4.18
N LEU A 127 5.92 12.78 -4.83
CA LEU A 127 6.89 11.75 -5.22
C LEU A 127 7.81 12.21 -6.36
#